data_0729ee060201e1fc1ad034d8460a70e5
#
_entry.id   0729ee060201e1fc1ad034d8460a70e5
#
_cell.length_a   1.000
_cell.length_b   1.000
_cell.length_c   1.000
_cell.angle_alpha   90.00
_cell.angle_beta   90.00
_cell.angle_gamma   90.00
#
_symmetry.space_group_name_H-M   'P 1'
#
loop_
_entity.id
_entity.type
_entity.pdbx_description
1 polymer ?
#
loop_
_entity_poly.entity_id
_entity_poly.type
_entity_poly.pdbx_seq_one_letter_code
_entity_poly.pdbx_strand_id
1 'polypeptide(L)'
;YEERMEFLHYDSYGGDIIKQVSFEETIFNELPWKFEAGTPNVVGAIGLGKAIEYINEIGIENIEKHNMELGKYAIKKLKELGVKVYGNPKNKLGVVSFNLNGMHPHDVSSLLDQENICIRGGHSCAMPLMKKLNVNGVCRVSFHIYNEKEDVDRLVNVLKKVLILVEKNGITVW
;
A
#
# COMPACT_ATOMS: atom_id res chain seq x y z
N TYR A 1 16.66 3.14 -22.83
CA TYR A 1 16.06 2.02 -22.06
C TYR A 1 16.61 0.69 -22.59
N GLU A 2 16.66 0.51 -23.91
CA GLU A 2 17.20 -0.67 -24.60
C GLU A 2 18.70 -0.87 -24.34
N GLU A 3 19.52 0.19 -24.43
CA GLU A 3 20.97 0.14 -24.18
C GLU A 3 21.33 -0.36 -22.77
N ARG A 4 20.45 -0.15 -21.76
CA ARG A 4 20.69 -0.65 -20.41
C ARG A 4 20.32 -2.12 -20.25
N MET A 5 19.43 -2.65 -21.07
CA MET A 5 19.01 -4.04 -21.02
C MET A 5 20.05 -5.01 -21.61
N GLU A 6 20.96 -4.53 -22.45
CA GLU A 6 22.03 -5.35 -23.02
C GLU A 6 23.04 -5.87 -21.98
N PHE A 7 23.17 -5.15 -20.85
CA PHE A 7 24.10 -5.53 -19.76
C PHE A 7 23.44 -6.37 -18.65
N LEU A 8 22.16 -6.67 -18.74
CA LEU A 8 21.47 -7.50 -17.76
C LEU A 8 21.77 -8.98 -17.99
N HIS A 9 22.05 -9.70 -16.90
CA HIS A 9 22.14 -11.14 -16.91
C HIS A 9 20.71 -11.75 -16.87
N TYR A 10 20.59 -12.96 -17.43
CA TYR A 10 19.34 -13.71 -17.39
C TYR A 10 19.10 -14.26 -15.99
N ASP A 11 17.96 -13.93 -15.39
CA ASP A 11 17.59 -14.44 -14.06
C ASP A 11 16.77 -15.74 -14.14
N SER A 12 16.26 -16.08 -15.34
CA SER A 12 15.47 -17.27 -15.59
C SER A 12 15.65 -17.77 -17.01
N TYR A 13 15.40 -19.06 -17.24
CA TYR A 13 15.47 -19.71 -18.54
C TYR A 13 14.13 -20.36 -18.87
N GLY A 14 13.73 -20.33 -20.14
CA GLY A 14 12.49 -20.91 -20.60
C GLY A 14 12.24 -20.65 -22.08
N GLY A 15 11.08 -21.00 -22.59
CA GLY A 15 10.66 -20.66 -23.95
C GLY A 15 10.68 -19.14 -24.18
N ASP A 16 10.69 -18.76 -25.44
CA ASP A 16 10.67 -17.38 -25.97
C ASP A 16 11.95 -16.55 -25.76
N ILE A 17 12.79 -16.83 -24.75
CA ILE A 17 14.07 -16.12 -24.57
C ILE A 17 15.12 -16.54 -25.61
N ILE A 18 14.95 -17.68 -26.27
CA ILE A 18 15.86 -18.24 -27.25
C ILE A 18 15.25 -18.24 -28.65
N LYS A 19 16.06 -17.92 -29.64
CA LYS A 19 15.71 -18.02 -31.07
C LYS A 19 16.12 -19.37 -31.66
N GLN A 20 17.29 -19.86 -31.24
CA GLN A 20 17.85 -21.12 -31.67
C GLN A 20 18.80 -21.68 -30.64
N VAL A 21 18.81 -23.02 -30.49
CA VAL A 21 19.77 -23.74 -29.64
C VAL A 21 20.41 -24.86 -30.46
N SER A 22 21.73 -24.98 -30.37
CA SER A 22 22.51 -26.12 -30.85
C SER A 22 23.34 -26.72 -29.69
N PHE A 23 24.14 -27.75 -29.96
CA PHE A 23 25.07 -28.26 -28.97
C PHE A 23 26.25 -27.30 -28.71
N GLU A 24 26.57 -26.43 -29.67
CA GLU A 24 27.72 -25.53 -29.64
C GLU A 24 27.31 -24.11 -29.21
N GLU A 25 26.10 -23.68 -29.51
CA GLU A 25 25.67 -22.28 -29.37
C GLU A 25 24.21 -22.12 -29.02
N THR A 26 23.90 -21.08 -28.24
CA THR A 26 22.56 -20.58 -27.98
C THR A 26 22.41 -19.17 -28.53
N ILE A 27 21.50 -18.97 -29.47
CA ILE A 27 21.14 -17.66 -30.00
C ILE A 27 19.90 -17.18 -29.25
N PHE A 28 20.04 -16.08 -28.50
CA PHE A 28 18.93 -15.48 -27.78
C PHE A 28 18.03 -14.66 -28.70
N ASN A 29 16.81 -14.47 -28.26
CA ASN A 29 15.83 -13.65 -28.95
C ASN A 29 16.15 -12.16 -28.81
N GLU A 30 15.43 -11.32 -29.55
CA GLU A 30 15.55 -9.87 -29.48
C GLU A 30 14.87 -9.32 -28.21
N LEU A 31 15.17 -8.08 -27.86
CA LEU A 31 14.49 -7.36 -26.77
C LEU A 31 13.01 -7.11 -27.16
N PRO A 32 12.08 -7.21 -26.24
CA PRO A 32 12.25 -7.56 -24.80
C PRO A 32 12.25 -9.07 -24.52
N TRP A 33 11.92 -9.94 -25.48
CA TRP A 33 11.66 -11.38 -25.32
C TRP A 33 12.82 -12.15 -24.69
N LYS A 34 14.06 -11.74 -24.94
CA LYS A 34 15.23 -12.39 -24.33
C LYS A 34 15.24 -12.34 -22.79
N PHE A 35 14.39 -11.53 -22.16
CA PHE A 35 14.22 -11.44 -20.69
C PHE A 35 12.87 -11.93 -20.21
N GLU A 36 12.01 -12.41 -21.11
CA GLU A 36 10.66 -12.87 -20.81
C GLU A 36 10.59 -14.40 -20.97
N ALA A 37 10.93 -15.12 -19.91
CA ALA A 37 11.01 -16.58 -19.94
C ALA A 37 9.64 -17.25 -19.84
N GLY A 38 9.30 -18.09 -20.83
CA GLY A 38 8.08 -18.89 -20.85
C GLY A 38 6.85 -18.16 -21.38
N THR A 39 5.72 -18.85 -21.33
CA THR A 39 4.44 -18.31 -21.84
C THR A 39 4.02 -17.06 -21.04
N PRO A 40 3.74 -15.92 -21.71
CA PRO A 40 3.29 -14.71 -21.05
C PRO A 40 2.02 -14.92 -20.21
N ASN A 41 1.85 -14.14 -19.15
CA ASN A 41 0.64 -14.16 -18.33
C ASN A 41 -0.55 -13.54 -19.08
N VAL A 42 -1.08 -14.25 -20.08
CA VAL A 42 -2.18 -13.77 -20.95
C VAL A 42 -3.43 -13.44 -20.14
N VAL A 43 -3.78 -14.29 -19.17
CA VAL A 43 -4.96 -14.09 -18.32
C VAL A 43 -4.82 -12.82 -17.50
N GLY A 44 -3.63 -12.59 -16.92
CA GLY A 44 -3.35 -11.36 -16.17
C GLY A 44 -3.39 -10.11 -17.05
N ALA A 45 -2.89 -10.18 -18.29
CA ALA A 45 -2.93 -9.06 -19.24
C ALA A 45 -4.37 -8.69 -19.62
N ILE A 46 -5.21 -9.68 -19.92
CA ILE A 46 -6.63 -9.46 -20.23
C ILE A 46 -7.37 -8.90 -19.01
N GLY A 47 -7.12 -9.47 -17.83
CA GLY A 47 -7.71 -8.99 -16.57
C GLY A 47 -7.32 -7.54 -16.24
N LEU A 48 -6.04 -7.19 -16.45
CA LEU A 48 -5.56 -5.82 -16.28
C LEU A 48 -6.24 -4.84 -17.26
N GLY A 49 -6.39 -5.25 -18.54
CA GLY A 49 -7.13 -4.46 -19.52
C GLY A 49 -8.55 -4.16 -19.05
N LYS A 50 -9.26 -5.17 -18.54
CA LYS A 50 -10.62 -5.00 -18.02
C LYS A 50 -10.68 -4.11 -16.77
N ALA A 51 -9.69 -4.21 -15.88
CA ALA A 51 -9.59 -3.34 -14.71
C ALA A 51 -9.36 -1.86 -15.11
N ILE A 52 -8.56 -1.62 -16.15
CA ILE A 52 -8.34 -0.27 -16.69
C ILE A 52 -9.63 0.30 -17.29
N GLU A 53 -10.39 -0.49 -18.04
CA GLU A 53 -11.69 -0.07 -18.56
C GLU A 53 -12.63 0.34 -17.41
N TYR A 54 -12.73 -0.48 -16.37
CA TYR A 54 -13.55 -0.20 -15.19
C TYR A 54 -13.15 1.10 -14.49
N ILE A 55 -11.84 1.34 -14.31
CA ILE A 55 -11.34 2.60 -13.73
C ILE A 55 -11.71 3.81 -14.60
N ASN A 56 -11.59 3.66 -15.92
CA ASN A 56 -11.93 4.72 -16.87
C ASN A 56 -13.43 5.03 -16.88
N GLU A 57 -14.30 4.01 -16.72
CA GLU A 57 -15.75 4.20 -16.61
C GLU A 57 -16.14 5.02 -15.38
N ILE A 58 -15.45 4.82 -14.24
CA ILE A 58 -15.65 5.62 -13.03
C ILE A 58 -15.07 7.04 -13.20
N GLY A 59 -13.94 7.14 -13.88
CA GLY A 59 -13.15 8.35 -14.05
C GLY A 59 -12.11 8.53 -12.94
N ILE A 60 -10.84 8.67 -13.34
CA ILE A 60 -9.70 8.75 -12.39
C ILE A 60 -9.80 9.98 -11.48
N GLU A 61 -10.32 11.09 -12.00
CA GLU A 61 -10.53 12.34 -11.25
C GLU A 61 -11.62 12.19 -10.18
N ASN A 62 -12.65 11.40 -10.46
CA ASN A 62 -13.70 11.08 -9.49
C ASN A 62 -13.15 10.22 -8.34
N ILE A 63 -12.31 9.24 -8.69
CA ILE A 63 -11.62 8.38 -7.71
C ILE A 63 -10.69 9.22 -6.83
N GLU A 64 -9.88 10.09 -7.43
CA GLU A 64 -8.99 10.99 -6.70
C GLU A 64 -9.76 11.89 -5.74
N LYS A 65 -10.80 12.55 -6.21
CA LYS A 65 -11.65 13.43 -5.41
C LYS A 65 -12.25 12.70 -4.21
N HIS A 66 -12.86 11.54 -4.45
CA HIS A 66 -13.46 10.71 -3.40
C HIS A 66 -12.42 10.30 -2.35
N ASN A 67 -11.27 9.78 -2.77
CA ASN A 67 -10.20 9.37 -1.88
C ASN A 67 -9.64 10.54 -1.06
N MET A 68 -9.49 11.72 -1.69
CA MET A 68 -9.06 12.93 -0.99
C MET A 68 -10.06 13.42 0.04
N GLU A 69 -11.36 13.35 -0.25
CA GLU A 69 -12.43 13.71 0.69
C GLU A 69 -12.42 12.81 1.92
N LEU A 70 -12.34 11.49 1.72
CA LEU A 70 -12.23 10.52 2.82
C LEU A 70 -10.95 10.71 3.62
N GLY A 71 -9.82 10.92 2.97
CA GLY A 71 -8.54 11.20 3.63
C GLY A 71 -8.60 12.46 4.51
N LYS A 72 -9.18 13.54 4.01
CA LYS A 72 -9.39 14.78 4.79
C LYS A 72 -10.31 14.55 5.98
N TYR A 73 -11.40 13.82 5.77
CA TYR A 73 -12.34 13.48 6.83
C TYR A 73 -11.67 12.66 7.93
N ALA A 74 -10.92 11.62 7.56
CA ALA A 74 -10.17 10.79 8.49
C ALA A 74 -9.13 11.59 9.29
N ILE A 75 -8.37 12.47 8.64
CA ILE A 75 -7.40 13.33 9.31
C ILE A 75 -8.07 14.22 10.35
N LYS A 76 -9.22 14.83 10.00
CA LYS A 76 -9.99 15.66 10.93
C LYS A 76 -10.41 14.86 12.15
N LYS A 77 -11.04 13.71 11.94
CA LYS A 77 -11.51 12.83 13.02
C LYS A 77 -10.40 12.28 13.91
N LEU A 78 -9.28 11.86 13.33
CA LEU A 78 -8.12 11.39 14.09
C LEU A 78 -7.51 12.51 14.94
N LYS A 79 -7.44 13.73 14.41
CA LYS A 79 -6.95 14.89 15.19
C LYS A 79 -7.88 15.27 16.34
N GLU A 80 -9.20 15.15 16.16
CA GLU A 80 -10.20 15.35 17.22
C GLU A 80 -10.03 14.34 18.37
N LEU A 81 -9.47 13.15 18.10
CA LEU A 81 -9.09 12.16 19.12
C LEU A 81 -7.73 12.44 19.78
N GLY A 82 -7.00 13.48 19.40
CA GLY A 82 -5.63 13.70 19.88
C GLY A 82 -4.58 12.76 19.26
N VAL A 83 -4.94 12.00 18.21
CA VAL A 83 -4.04 11.06 17.55
C VAL A 83 -3.01 11.80 16.69
N LYS A 84 -1.75 11.39 16.79
CA LYS A 84 -0.66 11.98 16.00
C LYS A 84 -0.74 11.54 14.56
N VAL A 85 -1.05 12.46 13.65
CA VAL A 85 -1.11 12.23 12.19
C VAL A 85 0.17 12.73 11.54
N TYR A 86 0.76 11.93 10.64
CA TYR A 86 2.00 12.23 9.93
C TYR A 86 1.75 12.74 8.51
N GLY A 87 2.64 13.63 8.05
CA GLY A 87 2.64 14.17 6.68
C GLY A 87 1.73 15.39 6.51
N ASN A 88 1.84 16.02 5.33
CA ASN A 88 1.07 17.23 4.99
C ASN A 88 -0.34 16.86 4.49
N PRO A 89 -1.42 17.32 5.14
CA PRO A 89 -2.79 17.01 4.72
C PRO A 89 -3.17 17.57 3.34
N LYS A 90 -2.43 18.57 2.81
CA LYS A 90 -2.74 19.17 1.50
C LYS A 90 -2.47 18.25 0.31
N ASN A 91 -1.56 17.27 0.48
CA ASN A 91 -1.07 16.41 -0.62
C ASN A 91 -1.35 14.92 -0.35
N LYS A 92 -2.43 14.58 0.34
CA LYS A 92 -2.77 13.19 0.66
C LYS A 92 -3.84 12.64 -0.27
N LEU A 93 -3.51 11.53 -0.91
CA LEU A 93 -4.35 10.80 -1.85
C LEU A 93 -5.10 9.64 -1.17
N GLY A 94 -5.91 9.95 -0.13
CA GLY A 94 -6.68 8.89 0.55
C GLY A 94 -5.86 7.93 1.43
N VAL A 95 -4.59 8.24 1.71
CA VAL A 95 -3.73 7.45 2.60
C VAL A 95 -3.37 8.30 3.81
N VAL A 96 -3.65 7.80 5.02
CA VAL A 96 -3.39 8.52 6.27
C VAL A 96 -2.54 7.68 7.20
N SER A 97 -1.39 8.24 7.60
CA SER A 97 -0.49 7.63 8.58
C SER A 97 -0.64 8.31 9.93
N PHE A 98 -0.74 7.51 10.99
CA PHE A 98 -0.95 7.99 12.34
C PHE A 98 -0.33 7.06 13.39
N ASN A 99 -0.18 7.53 14.63
CA ASN A 99 0.16 6.70 15.79
C ASN A 99 -0.67 7.10 17.01
N LEU A 100 -1.03 6.11 17.81
CA LEU A 100 -1.53 6.32 19.16
C LEU A 100 -0.34 6.42 20.12
N ASN A 101 -0.40 7.39 21.03
CA ASN A 101 0.65 7.55 22.03
C ASN A 101 0.73 6.31 22.93
N GLY A 102 1.95 5.83 23.17
CA GLY A 102 2.22 4.68 24.05
C GLY A 102 1.87 3.32 23.47
N MET A 103 1.50 3.20 22.18
CA MET A 103 1.19 1.92 21.55
C MET A 103 2.04 1.65 20.33
N HIS A 104 2.49 0.40 20.20
CA HIS A 104 3.18 -0.04 19.00
C HIS A 104 2.17 -0.17 17.82
N PRO A 105 2.53 0.23 16.59
CA PRO A 105 1.61 0.17 15.44
C PRO A 105 1.07 -1.24 15.13
N HIS A 106 1.82 -2.30 15.43
CA HIS A 106 1.34 -3.68 15.26
C HIS A 106 0.24 -4.03 16.27
N ASP A 107 0.34 -3.57 17.53
CA ASP A 107 -0.68 -3.82 18.54
C ASP A 107 -1.97 -3.09 18.18
N VAL A 108 -1.87 -1.85 17.71
CA VAL A 108 -3.03 -1.10 17.22
C VAL A 108 -3.68 -1.81 16.04
N SER A 109 -2.90 -2.31 15.07
CA SER A 109 -3.46 -3.04 13.92
C SER A 109 -4.12 -4.35 14.35
N SER A 110 -3.54 -5.07 15.31
CA SER A 110 -4.12 -6.33 15.84
C SER A 110 -5.43 -6.10 16.59
N LEU A 111 -5.53 -5.03 17.37
CA LEU A 111 -6.78 -4.67 18.07
C LEU A 111 -7.88 -4.24 17.11
N LEU A 112 -7.52 -3.50 16.05
CA LEU A 112 -8.47 -3.11 15.01
C LEU A 112 -8.95 -4.31 14.18
N ASP A 113 -8.07 -5.28 13.94
CA ASP A 113 -8.40 -6.52 13.22
C ASP A 113 -9.47 -7.34 13.97
N GLN A 114 -9.41 -7.40 15.31
CA GLN A 114 -10.45 -8.04 16.13
C GLN A 114 -11.83 -7.41 15.95
N GLU A 115 -11.88 -6.15 15.54
CA GLU A 115 -13.12 -5.42 15.23
C GLU A 115 -13.41 -5.39 13.71
N ASN A 116 -12.74 -6.25 12.92
CA ASN A 116 -12.83 -6.33 11.47
C ASN A 116 -12.49 -5.01 10.75
N ILE A 117 -11.48 -4.28 11.25
CA ILE A 117 -10.94 -3.08 10.62
C ILE A 117 -9.49 -3.35 10.22
N CYS A 118 -9.26 -3.49 8.92
CA CYS A 118 -7.95 -3.78 8.36
C CYS A 118 -7.16 -2.48 8.13
N ILE A 119 -6.03 -2.36 8.84
CA ILE A 119 -5.04 -1.30 8.61
C ILE A 119 -3.64 -1.92 8.52
N ARG A 120 -2.67 -1.15 8.08
CA ARG A 120 -1.28 -1.59 8.08
C ARG A 120 -0.51 -0.96 9.24
N GLY A 121 0.10 -1.80 10.11
CA GLY A 121 1.06 -1.39 11.14
C GLY A 121 2.50 -1.65 10.72
N GLY A 122 3.46 -0.79 11.13
CA GLY A 122 4.89 -1.00 10.97
C GLY A 122 5.61 0.03 10.09
N HIS A 123 6.83 -0.29 9.66
CA HIS A 123 7.69 0.64 8.89
C HIS A 123 7.40 0.67 7.38
N SER A 124 6.57 -0.24 6.86
CA SER A 124 6.14 -0.31 5.44
C SER A 124 7.32 -0.27 4.44
N CYS A 125 8.42 -0.98 4.73
CA CYS A 125 9.69 -0.97 3.97
C CYS A 125 10.31 0.43 3.79
N ALA A 126 9.99 1.39 4.65
CA ALA A 126 10.43 2.78 4.60
C ALA A 126 11.21 3.18 5.87
N MET A 127 12.17 2.34 6.29
CA MET A 127 12.95 2.56 7.52
C MET A 127 13.66 3.94 7.59
N PRO A 128 14.24 4.48 6.49
CA PRO A 128 14.82 5.83 6.52
C PRO A 128 13.79 6.92 6.85
N LEU A 129 12.56 6.76 6.37
CA LEU A 129 11.46 7.68 6.70
C LEU A 129 11.06 7.56 8.18
N MET A 130 10.98 6.34 8.71
CA MET A 130 10.70 6.13 10.14
C MET A 130 11.75 6.79 11.02
N LYS A 131 13.04 6.66 10.66
CA LYS A 131 14.14 7.34 11.34
C LYS A 131 13.99 8.87 11.29
N LYS A 132 13.62 9.44 10.12
CA LYS A 132 13.36 10.88 9.97
C LYS A 132 12.18 11.37 10.82
N LEU A 133 11.16 10.55 10.98
CA LEU A 133 9.97 10.84 11.80
C LEU A 133 10.21 10.57 13.30
N ASN A 134 11.33 9.97 13.66
CA ASN A 134 11.69 9.51 15.00
C ASN A 134 10.64 8.54 15.58
N VAL A 135 10.29 7.51 14.81
CA VAL A 135 9.34 6.45 15.19
C VAL A 135 9.82 5.09 14.71
N ASN A 136 9.39 4.01 15.36
CA ASN A 136 9.69 2.65 14.94
C ASN A 136 8.77 2.13 13.81
N GLY A 137 7.63 2.79 13.64
CA GLY A 137 6.63 2.47 12.63
C GLY A 137 5.43 3.40 12.74
N VAL A 138 4.49 3.22 11.83
CA VAL A 138 3.22 3.95 11.80
C VAL A 138 2.05 3.02 11.50
N CYS A 139 0.86 3.38 11.98
CA CYS A 139 -0.40 2.85 11.48
C CYS A 139 -0.75 3.57 10.18
N ARG A 140 -1.22 2.85 9.18
CA ARG A 140 -1.62 3.42 7.90
C ARG A 140 -3.00 2.89 7.50
N VAL A 141 -3.94 3.80 7.31
CA VAL A 141 -5.23 3.54 6.69
C VAL A 141 -5.24 4.06 5.27
N SER A 142 -5.84 3.30 4.36
CA SER A 142 -5.95 3.64 2.94
C SER A 142 -7.40 3.51 2.52
N PHE A 143 -7.90 4.48 1.76
CA PHE A 143 -9.27 4.52 1.25
C PHE A 143 -9.26 4.35 -0.25
N HIS A 144 -10.32 3.72 -0.76
CA HIS A 144 -10.54 3.54 -2.18
C HIS A 144 -12.05 3.74 -2.52
N ILE A 145 -12.43 3.53 -3.78
CA ILE A 145 -13.77 3.79 -4.32
C ILE A 145 -14.93 3.14 -3.56
N TYR A 146 -14.66 2.07 -2.84
CA TYR A 146 -15.66 1.29 -2.08
C TYR A 146 -15.75 1.68 -0.60
N ASN A 147 -14.90 2.61 -0.13
CA ASN A 147 -14.98 3.07 1.26
C ASN A 147 -15.89 4.29 1.38
N GLU A 148 -16.53 4.41 2.54
CA GLU A 148 -17.47 5.46 2.87
C GLU A 148 -17.05 6.21 4.16
N LYS A 149 -17.72 7.29 4.50
CA LYS A 149 -17.45 8.05 5.74
C LYS A 149 -17.74 7.23 6.99
N GLU A 150 -18.67 6.31 6.91
CA GLU A 150 -19.04 5.34 7.94
C GLU A 150 -17.88 4.43 8.32
N ASP A 151 -17.02 4.05 7.36
CA ASP A 151 -15.81 3.27 7.63
C ASP A 151 -14.83 4.09 8.48
N VAL A 152 -14.69 5.37 8.18
CA VAL A 152 -13.86 6.29 8.98
C VAL A 152 -14.44 6.45 10.38
N ASP A 153 -15.75 6.65 10.52
CA ASP A 153 -16.40 6.80 11.82
C ASP A 153 -16.28 5.52 12.65
N ARG A 154 -16.39 4.36 12.01
CA ARG A 154 -16.14 3.06 12.66
C ARG A 154 -14.72 2.93 13.17
N LEU A 155 -13.72 3.24 12.33
CA LEU A 155 -12.31 3.27 12.74
C LEU A 155 -12.10 4.15 13.98
N VAL A 156 -12.60 5.39 13.93
CA VAL A 156 -12.46 6.37 15.02
C VAL A 156 -13.13 5.89 16.30
N ASN A 157 -14.31 5.28 16.21
CA ASN A 157 -15.02 4.75 17.37
C ASN A 157 -14.27 3.60 18.03
N VAL A 158 -13.65 2.70 17.26
CA VAL A 158 -12.83 1.63 17.82
C VAL A 158 -11.54 2.19 18.43
N LEU A 159 -10.85 3.12 17.75
CA LEU A 159 -9.67 3.78 18.32
C LEU A 159 -9.98 4.49 19.65
N LYS A 160 -11.17 5.08 19.79
CA LYS A 160 -11.64 5.65 21.06
C LYS A 160 -11.70 4.63 22.19
N LYS A 161 -12.27 3.45 21.92
CA LYS A 161 -12.32 2.35 22.90
C LYS A 161 -10.91 1.88 23.29
N VAL A 162 -10.02 1.76 22.29
CA VAL A 162 -8.63 1.37 22.51
C VAL A 162 -7.91 2.38 23.41
N LEU A 163 -8.06 3.68 23.16
CA LEU A 163 -7.45 4.75 23.99
C LEU A 163 -7.95 4.69 25.45
N ILE A 164 -9.26 4.49 25.65
CA ILE A 164 -9.84 4.36 27.00
C ILE A 164 -9.30 3.12 27.73
N LEU A 165 -9.09 2.01 27.03
CA LEU A 165 -8.52 0.79 27.62
C LEU A 165 -7.06 0.99 28.04
N VAL A 166 -6.28 1.69 27.24
CA VAL A 166 -4.87 2.03 27.55
C VAL A 166 -4.78 2.93 28.79
N GLU A 167 -5.61 3.97 28.84
CA GLU A 167 -5.64 4.89 29.99
C GLU A 167 -6.03 4.18 31.32
N LYS A 168 -7.05 3.29 31.27
CA LYS A 168 -7.53 2.57 32.45
C LYS A 168 -6.54 1.53 32.99
N ASN A 169 -5.77 0.91 32.12
CA ASN A 169 -4.87 -0.18 32.52
C ASN A 169 -3.44 0.28 32.81
N GLY A 170 -3.13 1.55 32.66
CA GLY A 170 -1.77 2.09 32.86
C GLY A 170 -0.73 1.41 31.94
N ILE A 171 -1.17 0.85 30.82
CA ILE A 171 -0.31 0.10 29.90
C ILE A 171 0.53 1.12 29.13
N THR A 172 1.69 1.45 29.69
CA THR A 172 2.80 2.01 28.91
C THR A 172 3.40 0.83 28.15
N VAL A 173 2.91 0.56 26.94
CA VAL A 173 3.54 -0.43 26.07
C VAL A 173 4.73 0.27 25.44
N TRP A 174 5.92 -0.28 25.67
CA TRP A 174 7.26 0.20 25.24
C TRP A 174 7.45 0.17 23.72
#